data_d0dffcd272a13ca1e352063534a7c5a7
#
_entry.id   d0dffcd272a13ca1e352063534a7c5a7
#
_cell.length_a   1.000
_cell.length_b   1.000
_cell.length_c   1.000
_cell.angle_alpha   90.00
_cell.angle_beta   90.00
_cell.angle_gamma   90.00
#
_symmetry.space_group_name_H-M   'P 1'
#
loop_
_entity.id
_entity.type
_entity.pdbx_description
1 polymer ?
#
loop_
_entity_poly.entity_id
_entity_poly.type
_entity_poly.pdbx_seq_one_letter_code
_entity_poly.pdbx_strand_id
1 'polypeptide(L)'
;MIDVRLFNSLFELLEAFPTEESCIKYLESLRWKEGVVSPFDPTSKVYVCNKGYLCKNTGKRFNVLTGTIFENTKLSLRKWFMAIWLILSNKKGISSMQLARDIKVTQKTAWFVLQRIRVCLICKNEGKLQNEVEADETFVGGKNKNRRWDKKVKACQGRSFKDKTPVLGMVERKGNVIGRVIKNTSKDELTPKILEFVDKDAVLYTDEWQGYNEISKMYYHYTIDHSKKQYGKGRINTNTIEGFWTLLKRGYIGIYHSMSRKHLQRYVNEFVFRYNTRKISENSRFNLLLCNIEYRITYNELIT
;
A
#
# COMPACT_ATOMS: atom_id res chain seq x y z
N MET A 1 -5.35 -12.20 -26.90
CA MET A 1 -6.56 -11.67 -26.23
C MET A 1 -6.36 -11.81 -24.73
N ILE A 2 -6.48 -10.73 -23.96
CA ILE A 2 -6.41 -10.82 -22.48
C ILE A 2 -7.70 -11.49 -22.04
N ASP A 3 -7.58 -12.62 -21.35
CA ASP A 3 -8.73 -13.31 -20.71
C ASP A 3 -9.20 -12.47 -19.52
N VAL A 4 -10.05 -11.47 -19.77
CA VAL A 4 -10.60 -10.62 -18.72
C VAL A 4 -11.74 -11.37 -18.03
N ARG A 5 -11.43 -12.07 -16.95
CA ARG A 5 -12.45 -12.70 -16.12
C ARG A 5 -13.13 -11.68 -15.24
N LEU A 6 -14.45 -11.61 -15.32
CA LEU A 6 -15.27 -10.73 -14.50
C LEU A 6 -15.79 -11.52 -13.30
N PHE A 7 -15.60 -10.97 -12.11
CA PHE A 7 -16.12 -11.51 -10.85
C PHE A 7 -16.33 -10.36 -9.86
N ASN A 8 -17.45 -10.37 -9.16
CA ASN A 8 -17.85 -9.32 -8.23
C ASN A 8 -18.03 -9.83 -6.80
N SER A 9 -17.80 -11.12 -6.59
CA SER A 9 -17.87 -11.77 -5.29
C SER A 9 -16.74 -12.78 -5.11
N LEU A 10 -16.51 -13.21 -3.86
CA LEU A 10 -15.56 -14.28 -3.58
C LEU A 10 -15.99 -15.60 -4.20
N PHE A 11 -17.30 -15.85 -4.27
CA PHE A 11 -17.85 -17.05 -4.88
C PHE A 11 -17.55 -17.09 -6.38
N GLU A 12 -17.84 -16.02 -7.11
CA GLU A 12 -17.53 -15.90 -8.53
C GLU A 12 -16.03 -15.97 -8.81
N LEU A 13 -15.18 -15.43 -7.92
CA LEU A 13 -13.73 -15.60 -8.01
C LEU A 13 -13.33 -17.08 -7.98
N LEU A 14 -13.92 -17.87 -7.07
CA LEU A 14 -13.61 -19.29 -6.95
C LEU A 14 -14.10 -20.10 -8.15
N GLU A 15 -15.23 -19.72 -8.74
CA GLU A 15 -15.74 -20.27 -10.00
C GLU A 15 -14.86 -19.90 -11.19
N ALA A 16 -14.42 -18.65 -11.27
CA ALA A 16 -13.50 -18.18 -12.31
C ALA A 16 -12.13 -18.90 -12.25
N PHE A 17 -11.69 -19.31 -11.06
CA PHE A 17 -10.40 -19.99 -10.83
C PHE A 17 -10.58 -21.32 -10.10
N PRO A 18 -11.18 -22.34 -10.77
CA PRO A 18 -11.49 -23.64 -10.13
C PRO A 18 -10.25 -24.48 -9.86
N THR A 19 -9.17 -24.31 -10.65
CA THR A 19 -7.93 -25.10 -10.55
C THR A 19 -6.69 -24.22 -10.45
N GLU A 20 -5.54 -24.83 -10.07
CA GLU A 20 -4.25 -24.17 -10.05
C GLU A 20 -3.82 -23.73 -11.47
N GLU A 21 -4.09 -24.58 -12.47
CA GLU A 21 -3.78 -24.31 -13.89
C GLU A 21 -4.55 -23.09 -14.40
N SER A 22 -5.79 -22.88 -13.95
CA SER A 22 -6.57 -21.70 -14.34
C SER A 22 -5.95 -20.42 -13.80
N CYS A 23 -5.39 -20.46 -12.58
CA CYS A 23 -4.65 -19.33 -12.02
C CYS A 23 -3.34 -19.05 -12.76
N ILE A 24 -2.57 -20.12 -13.11
CA ILE A 24 -1.32 -20.02 -13.87
C ILE A 24 -1.58 -19.38 -15.21
N LYS A 25 -2.52 -19.91 -16.00
CA LYS A 25 -2.88 -19.38 -17.34
C LYS A 25 -3.29 -17.90 -17.24
N TYR A 26 -4.03 -17.54 -16.23
CA TYR A 26 -4.44 -16.16 -16.03
C TYR A 26 -3.25 -15.24 -15.72
N LEU A 27 -2.34 -15.64 -14.84
CA LEU A 27 -1.11 -14.90 -14.57
C LEU A 27 -0.22 -14.77 -15.81
N GLU A 28 -0.11 -15.83 -16.62
CA GLU A 28 0.64 -15.81 -17.89
C GLU A 28 0.03 -14.80 -18.87
N SER A 29 -1.30 -14.77 -19.03
CA SER A 29 -1.99 -13.82 -19.91
C SER A 29 -1.82 -12.36 -19.48
N LEU A 30 -1.72 -12.10 -18.18
CA LEU A 30 -1.47 -10.75 -17.65
C LEU A 30 -0.01 -10.34 -17.80
N ARG A 31 0.91 -11.27 -17.52
CA ARG A 31 2.34 -10.99 -17.45
C ARG A 31 3.01 -10.95 -18.81
N TRP A 32 2.59 -11.83 -19.71
CA TRP A 32 3.22 -12.05 -21.01
C TRP A 32 2.26 -11.79 -22.18
N LYS A 33 1.80 -10.57 -22.32
CA LYS A 33 0.82 -10.17 -23.35
C LYS A 33 1.33 -10.34 -24.77
N GLU A 34 2.63 -10.14 -25.00
CA GLU A 34 3.30 -10.16 -26.30
C GLU A 34 4.21 -11.39 -26.45
N GLY A 35 4.11 -12.37 -25.57
CA GLY A 35 4.93 -13.55 -25.53
C GLY A 35 5.78 -13.66 -24.26
N VAL A 36 6.24 -14.88 -24.00
CA VAL A 36 6.99 -15.19 -22.77
C VAL A 36 8.35 -14.53 -22.77
N VAL A 37 8.61 -13.70 -21.74
CA VAL A 37 9.88 -13.01 -21.55
C VAL A 37 10.59 -13.56 -20.31
N SER A 38 11.90 -13.82 -20.44
CA SER A 38 12.71 -14.30 -19.33
C SER A 38 12.96 -13.20 -18.28
N PRO A 39 12.73 -13.46 -16.99
CA PRO A 39 13.07 -12.50 -15.94
C PRO A 39 14.59 -12.37 -15.69
N PHE A 40 15.40 -13.22 -16.32
CA PHE A 40 16.87 -13.20 -16.18
C PHE A 40 17.55 -12.43 -17.31
N ASP A 41 16.96 -12.45 -18.50
CA ASP A 41 17.43 -11.75 -19.69
C ASP A 41 16.25 -11.54 -20.65
N PRO A 42 15.67 -10.32 -20.70
CA PRO A 42 14.52 -10.02 -21.54
C PRO A 42 14.79 -10.19 -23.05
N THR A 43 16.04 -10.13 -23.48
CA THR A 43 16.43 -10.26 -24.91
C THR A 43 16.64 -11.71 -25.35
N SER A 44 16.66 -12.65 -24.39
CA SER A 44 16.95 -14.07 -24.66
C SER A 44 15.79 -14.77 -25.33
N LYS A 45 16.11 -15.69 -26.28
CA LYS A 45 15.14 -16.69 -26.71
C LYS A 45 14.71 -17.58 -25.54
N VAL A 46 13.43 -17.90 -25.52
CA VAL A 46 12.81 -18.73 -24.49
C VAL A 46 12.33 -20.04 -25.10
N TYR A 47 12.66 -21.16 -24.48
CA TYR A 47 12.18 -22.47 -24.85
C TYR A 47 11.17 -23.00 -23.84
N VAL A 48 10.10 -23.61 -24.34
CA VAL A 48 9.12 -24.29 -23.48
C VAL A 48 9.72 -25.59 -22.97
N CYS A 49 9.58 -25.85 -21.67
CA CYS A 49 10.04 -27.03 -20.97
C CYS A 49 8.87 -27.73 -20.26
N ASN A 50 9.06 -28.95 -19.79
CA ASN A 50 8.01 -29.74 -19.12
C ASN A 50 7.36 -29.07 -17.89
N LYS A 51 8.04 -28.14 -17.21
CA LYS A 51 7.49 -27.40 -16.04
C LYS A 51 7.84 -25.91 -16.09
N GLY A 52 7.58 -25.27 -17.24
CA GLY A 52 7.85 -23.85 -17.40
C GLY A 52 8.73 -23.56 -18.62
N TYR A 53 9.70 -22.69 -18.47
CA TYR A 53 10.47 -22.11 -19.56
C TYR A 53 11.96 -22.13 -19.27
N LEU A 54 12.78 -22.14 -20.31
CA LEU A 54 14.24 -22.06 -20.25
C LEU A 54 14.73 -20.79 -20.98
N CYS A 55 15.49 -19.98 -20.28
CA CYS A 55 16.22 -18.85 -20.87
C CYS A 55 17.48 -19.37 -21.58
N LYS A 56 17.59 -19.18 -22.89
CA LYS A 56 18.71 -19.68 -23.67
C LYS A 56 20.05 -19.09 -23.20
N ASN A 57 20.11 -17.77 -23.06
CA ASN A 57 21.36 -17.06 -22.78
C ASN A 57 21.93 -17.38 -21.39
N THR A 58 21.07 -17.61 -20.40
CA THR A 58 21.50 -17.85 -19.01
C THR A 58 21.45 -19.32 -18.60
N GLY A 59 20.83 -20.19 -19.39
CA GLY A 59 20.58 -21.59 -19.04
C GLY A 59 19.64 -21.80 -17.83
N LYS A 60 19.03 -20.75 -17.32
CA LYS A 60 18.17 -20.81 -16.13
C LYS A 60 16.73 -21.14 -16.50
N ARG A 61 16.12 -22.02 -15.70
CA ARG A 61 14.69 -22.33 -15.79
C ARG A 61 13.86 -21.32 -14.99
N PHE A 62 12.67 -21.00 -15.51
CA PHE A 62 11.72 -20.11 -14.84
C PHE A 62 10.28 -20.51 -15.17
N ASN A 63 9.35 -19.95 -14.43
CA ASN A 63 7.92 -20.04 -14.69
C ASN A 63 7.25 -18.69 -14.39
N VAL A 64 5.93 -18.60 -14.53
CA VAL A 64 5.18 -17.36 -14.31
C VAL A 64 5.31 -16.80 -12.90
N LEU A 65 5.71 -17.60 -11.91
CA LEU A 65 5.87 -17.21 -10.53
C LEU A 65 7.26 -16.61 -10.23
N THR A 66 8.25 -16.87 -11.09
CA THR A 66 9.65 -16.44 -10.90
C THR A 66 9.74 -14.91 -10.93
N GLY A 67 10.43 -14.32 -9.94
CA GLY A 67 10.56 -12.88 -9.80
C GLY A 67 9.31 -12.17 -9.24
N THR A 68 8.29 -12.90 -8.81
CA THR A 68 7.04 -12.35 -8.29
C THR A 68 6.86 -12.58 -6.80
N ILE A 69 5.80 -12.01 -6.23
CA ILE A 69 5.39 -12.30 -4.84
C ILE A 69 5.06 -13.78 -4.61
N PHE A 70 4.83 -14.55 -5.66
CA PHE A 70 4.51 -15.97 -5.57
C PHE A 70 5.76 -16.87 -5.63
N GLU A 71 6.93 -16.32 -5.88
CA GLU A 71 8.16 -17.11 -6.01
C GLU A 71 8.43 -17.94 -4.76
N ASN A 72 8.80 -19.21 -4.97
CA ASN A 72 9.07 -20.20 -3.92
C ASN A 72 7.91 -20.41 -2.94
N THR A 73 6.67 -20.13 -3.36
CA THR A 73 5.50 -20.39 -2.52
C THR A 73 5.19 -21.89 -2.46
N LYS A 74 4.84 -22.37 -1.26
CA LYS A 74 4.20 -23.69 -1.06
C LYS A 74 2.69 -23.59 -0.98
N LEU A 75 2.16 -22.37 -0.98
CA LEU A 75 0.73 -22.10 -0.94
C LEU A 75 0.18 -22.12 -2.37
N SER A 76 -0.96 -22.77 -2.59
CA SER A 76 -1.61 -22.77 -3.91
C SER A 76 -2.02 -21.38 -4.37
N LEU A 77 -1.96 -21.11 -5.66
CA LEU A 77 -2.36 -19.82 -6.25
C LEU A 77 -3.82 -19.49 -5.96
N ARG A 78 -4.70 -20.49 -5.90
CA ARG A 78 -6.10 -20.29 -5.49
C ARG A 78 -6.20 -19.64 -4.11
N LYS A 79 -5.41 -20.09 -3.13
CA LYS A 79 -5.36 -19.45 -1.80
C LYS A 79 -4.75 -18.06 -1.84
N TRP A 80 -3.78 -17.82 -2.72
CA TRP A 80 -3.23 -16.48 -2.97
C TRP A 80 -4.29 -15.55 -3.56
N PHE A 81 -5.05 -16.00 -4.54
CA PHE A 81 -6.12 -15.22 -5.16
C PHE A 81 -7.22 -14.88 -4.15
N MET A 82 -7.62 -15.85 -3.30
CA MET A 82 -8.51 -15.58 -2.18
C MET A 82 -7.94 -14.53 -1.22
N ALA A 83 -6.66 -14.64 -0.85
CA ALA A 83 -6.01 -13.68 0.05
C ALA A 83 -5.96 -12.28 -0.55
N ILE A 84 -5.65 -12.16 -1.85
CA ILE A 84 -5.66 -10.89 -2.59
C ILE A 84 -7.06 -10.30 -2.63
N TRP A 85 -8.07 -11.10 -2.95
CA TRP A 85 -9.45 -10.65 -2.93
C TRP A 85 -9.87 -10.14 -1.56
N LEU A 86 -9.63 -10.92 -0.51
CA LEU A 86 -10.02 -10.57 0.85
C LEU A 86 -9.35 -9.29 1.35
N ILE A 87 -8.06 -9.08 1.06
CA ILE A 87 -7.40 -7.82 1.46
C ILE A 87 -7.93 -6.61 0.69
N LEU A 88 -8.34 -6.78 -0.57
CA LEU A 88 -8.80 -5.67 -1.41
C LEU A 88 -10.27 -5.31 -1.17
N SER A 89 -11.15 -6.30 -0.96
CA SER A 89 -12.59 -6.11 -0.74
C SER A 89 -12.93 -5.58 0.66
N ASN A 90 -12.11 -5.89 1.67
CA ASN A 90 -12.32 -5.40 3.03
C ASN A 90 -11.91 -3.93 3.19
N LYS A 91 -12.86 -3.01 3.31
CA LYS A 91 -12.63 -1.54 3.39
C LYS A 91 -11.67 -1.10 4.50
N LYS A 92 -11.62 -1.83 5.62
CA LYS A 92 -10.76 -1.52 6.77
C LYS A 92 -9.51 -2.40 6.85
N GLY A 93 -9.33 -3.33 5.89
CA GLY A 93 -8.29 -4.34 5.91
C GLY A 93 -8.71 -5.65 6.56
N ILE A 94 -7.79 -6.60 6.61
CA ILE A 94 -8.00 -7.94 7.21
C ILE A 94 -6.82 -8.28 8.13
N SER A 95 -7.11 -8.82 9.31
CA SER A 95 -6.07 -9.29 10.22
C SER A 95 -5.44 -10.60 9.74
N SER A 96 -4.18 -10.85 10.10
CA SER A 96 -3.53 -12.13 9.78
C SER A 96 -4.19 -13.33 10.46
N MET A 97 -4.83 -13.12 11.61
CA MET A 97 -5.61 -14.17 12.28
C MET A 97 -6.90 -14.53 11.50
N GLN A 98 -7.59 -13.51 10.98
CA GLN A 98 -8.78 -13.74 10.17
C GLN A 98 -8.42 -14.42 8.85
N LEU A 99 -7.43 -13.88 8.12
CA LEU A 99 -6.97 -14.48 6.87
C LEU A 99 -6.50 -15.93 7.07
N ALA A 100 -5.82 -16.23 8.18
CA ALA A 100 -5.37 -17.59 8.49
C ALA A 100 -6.54 -18.58 8.56
N ARG A 101 -7.68 -18.18 9.15
CA ARG A 101 -8.90 -18.98 9.21
C ARG A 101 -9.53 -19.14 7.84
N ASP A 102 -9.66 -18.04 7.08
CA ASP A 102 -10.35 -18.02 5.79
C ASP A 102 -9.67 -18.92 4.74
N ILE A 103 -8.32 -18.93 4.70
CA ILE A 103 -7.56 -19.75 3.74
C ILE A 103 -6.93 -21.02 4.34
N LYS A 104 -7.25 -21.35 5.60
CA LYS A 104 -6.73 -22.52 6.34
C LYS A 104 -5.20 -22.63 6.27
N VAL A 105 -4.52 -21.68 6.90
CA VAL A 105 -3.06 -21.67 7.08
C VAL A 105 -2.70 -21.20 8.49
N THR A 106 -1.42 -21.28 8.88
CA THR A 106 -0.98 -20.72 10.16
C THR A 106 -1.02 -19.19 10.10
N GLN A 107 -1.20 -18.54 11.26
CA GLN A 107 -1.17 -17.07 11.36
C GLN A 107 0.16 -16.48 10.82
N LYS A 108 1.27 -17.15 11.08
CA LYS A 108 2.61 -16.76 10.57
C LYS A 108 2.62 -16.75 9.03
N THR A 109 2.06 -17.77 8.39
CA THR A 109 1.94 -17.84 6.93
C THR A 109 1.02 -16.75 6.39
N ALA A 110 -0.15 -16.55 7.00
CA ALA A 110 -1.08 -15.50 6.60
C ALA A 110 -0.46 -14.09 6.74
N TRP A 111 0.28 -13.83 7.83
CA TRP A 111 1.00 -12.58 8.01
C TRP A 111 2.03 -12.35 6.91
N PHE A 112 2.81 -13.38 6.55
CA PHE A 112 3.78 -13.32 5.48
C PHE A 112 3.14 -13.05 4.11
N VAL A 113 2.02 -13.73 3.82
CA VAL A 113 1.21 -13.50 2.61
C VAL A 113 0.73 -12.05 2.53
N LEU A 114 0.17 -11.52 3.63
CA LEU A 114 -0.27 -10.12 3.70
C LEU A 114 0.89 -9.13 3.48
N GLN A 115 2.07 -9.40 4.03
CA GLN A 115 3.22 -8.50 3.82
C GLN A 115 3.71 -8.52 2.37
N ARG A 116 3.70 -9.67 1.70
CA ARG A 116 4.01 -9.78 0.28
C ARG A 116 2.99 -9.04 -0.59
N ILE A 117 1.70 -9.19 -0.29
CA ILE A 117 0.65 -8.45 -1.02
C ILE A 117 0.82 -6.93 -0.82
N ARG A 118 1.11 -6.46 0.40
CA ARG A 118 1.31 -5.03 0.70
C ARG A 118 2.44 -4.39 -0.09
N VAL A 119 3.47 -5.13 -0.43
CA VAL A 119 4.56 -4.60 -1.28
C VAL A 119 4.04 -4.27 -2.68
N CYS A 120 3.07 -5.02 -3.20
CA CYS A 120 2.47 -4.77 -4.50
C CYS A 120 1.44 -3.62 -4.51
N LEU A 121 1.00 -3.17 -3.33
CA LEU A 121 0.04 -2.07 -3.19
C LEU A 121 0.70 -0.68 -3.29
N ILE A 122 1.95 -0.62 -3.69
CA ILE A 122 2.61 0.65 -3.99
C ILE A 122 1.96 1.21 -5.25
N CYS A 123 1.19 2.29 -5.09
CA CYS A 123 0.72 3.05 -6.24
C CYS A 123 1.95 3.68 -6.90
N LYS A 124 2.27 3.23 -8.09
CA LYS A 124 3.22 3.94 -8.96
C LYS A 124 2.49 5.22 -9.37
N ASN A 125 2.78 6.32 -8.67
CA ASN A 125 2.26 7.62 -9.07
C ASN A 125 2.96 8.02 -10.35
N GLU A 126 2.24 8.07 -11.44
CA GLU A 126 2.72 8.51 -12.75
C GLU A 126 2.90 10.04 -12.83
N GLY A 127 2.74 10.76 -11.70
CA GLY A 127 2.88 12.21 -11.65
C GLY A 127 2.80 12.77 -10.24
N LYS A 128 3.08 14.06 -10.12
CA LYS A 128 2.90 14.82 -8.87
C LYS A 128 1.41 15.14 -8.67
N LEU A 129 1.03 15.34 -7.40
CA LEU A 129 -0.28 15.86 -7.05
C LEU A 129 -0.41 17.30 -7.56
N GLN A 130 -1.53 17.62 -8.16
CA GLN A 130 -1.78 18.89 -8.83
C GLN A 130 -2.98 19.62 -8.21
N ASN A 131 -3.29 20.81 -8.74
CA ASN A 131 -4.45 21.62 -8.38
C ASN A 131 -4.46 22.00 -6.88
N GLU A 132 -5.42 21.53 -6.11
CA GLU A 132 -5.59 21.81 -4.69
C GLU A 132 -5.12 20.62 -3.87
N VAL A 133 -4.05 20.78 -3.11
CA VAL A 133 -3.41 19.72 -2.31
C VAL A 133 -3.47 20.06 -0.82
N GLU A 134 -4.00 19.16 -0.03
CA GLU A 134 -3.98 19.24 1.43
C GLU A 134 -2.82 18.38 1.96
N ALA A 135 -2.02 18.92 2.88
CA ALA A 135 -0.94 18.19 3.56
C ALA A 135 -1.10 18.28 5.08
N ASP A 136 -0.91 17.15 5.75
CA ASP A 136 -1.03 17.03 7.21
C ASP A 136 -0.22 15.82 7.69
N GLU A 137 0.10 15.77 8.98
CA GLU A 137 0.75 14.64 9.61
C GLU A 137 -0.16 13.92 10.60
N THR A 138 -0.05 12.61 10.60
CA THR A 138 -0.62 11.80 11.66
C THR A 138 0.44 10.96 12.37
N PHE A 139 0.20 10.68 13.65
CA PHE A 139 1.11 9.89 14.48
C PHE A 139 0.51 8.50 14.72
N VAL A 140 1.16 7.47 14.20
CA VAL A 140 0.74 6.07 14.34
C VAL A 140 1.53 5.39 15.45
N GLY A 141 0.82 4.82 16.42
CA GLY A 141 1.39 4.11 17.56
C GLY A 141 0.38 3.95 18.69
N GLY A 142 0.64 3.03 19.60
CA GLY A 142 -0.25 2.76 20.74
C GLY A 142 -0.30 3.92 21.73
N LYS A 143 -1.39 4.00 22.49
CA LYS A 143 -1.48 4.96 23.61
C LYS A 143 -0.59 4.49 24.76
N ASN A 144 0.35 5.34 25.20
CA ASN A 144 1.30 5.01 26.26
C ASN A 144 0.60 4.60 27.58
N LYS A 145 -0.58 5.19 27.87
CA LYS A 145 -1.38 4.82 29.04
C LYS A 145 -1.83 3.36 29.05
N ASN A 146 -1.98 2.73 27.88
CA ASN A 146 -2.42 1.34 27.71
C ASN A 146 -1.26 0.34 27.73
N ARG A 147 -0.02 0.80 27.87
CA ARG A 147 1.14 -0.07 27.99
C ARG A 147 1.26 -0.62 29.40
N ARG A 148 1.82 -1.82 29.49
CA ARG A 148 2.23 -2.40 30.75
C ARG A 148 3.18 -1.42 31.46
N TRP A 149 3.17 -1.35 32.80
CA TRP A 149 3.88 -0.34 33.58
C TRP A 149 5.39 -0.29 33.28
N ASP A 150 6.02 -1.47 33.12
CA ASP A 150 7.45 -1.63 32.80
C ASP A 150 7.83 -1.21 31.35
N LYS A 151 6.84 -1.09 30.47
CA LYS A 151 7.00 -0.68 29.06
C LYS A 151 6.51 0.73 28.77
N LYS A 152 6.12 1.48 29.80
CA LYS A 152 5.74 2.89 29.63
C LYS A 152 6.95 3.74 29.29
N VAL A 153 6.80 4.60 28.29
CA VAL A 153 7.82 5.56 27.88
C VAL A 153 7.65 6.83 28.70
N LYS A 154 8.69 7.27 29.41
CA LYS A 154 8.68 8.51 30.19
C LYS A 154 8.64 9.73 29.27
N ALA A 155 7.96 10.81 29.72
CA ALA A 155 7.81 12.06 28.97
C ALA A 155 7.26 11.86 27.53
N CYS A 156 6.18 11.07 27.43
CA CYS A 156 5.55 10.71 26.17
C CYS A 156 4.12 11.22 26.14
N GLN A 157 3.88 12.31 25.41
CA GLN A 157 2.55 12.91 25.21
C GLN A 157 2.21 12.99 23.72
N GLY A 158 0.90 13.00 23.39
CA GLY A 158 0.32 13.30 22.09
C GLY A 158 1.15 12.96 20.85
N ARG A 159 1.95 13.90 20.37
CA ARG A 159 2.78 13.84 19.15
C ARG A 159 4.23 13.35 19.43
N SER A 160 4.48 12.59 20.49
CA SER A 160 5.83 12.15 20.84
C SER A 160 6.39 11.12 19.86
N PHE A 161 7.57 11.39 19.28
CA PHE A 161 8.33 10.46 18.42
C PHE A 161 8.91 9.24 19.16
N LYS A 162 8.93 9.28 20.49
CA LYS A 162 9.48 8.19 21.32
C LYS A 162 8.67 6.89 21.17
N ASP A 163 7.34 7.00 21.06
CA ASP A 163 6.42 5.86 21.00
C ASP A 163 5.54 5.82 19.77
N LYS A 164 5.49 6.89 19.01
CA LYS A 164 4.73 6.96 17.75
C LYS A 164 5.62 7.29 16.57
N THR A 165 5.16 6.94 15.40
CA THR A 165 5.84 7.22 14.14
C THR A 165 4.99 8.19 13.34
N PRO A 166 5.55 9.34 12.92
CA PRO A 166 4.81 10.28 12.09
C PRO A 166 4.67 9.76 10.67
N VAL A 167 3.54 10.07 10.06
CA VAL A 167 3.23 9.80 8.67
C VAL A 167 2.76 11.09 8.05
N LEU A 168 3.46 11.58 7.03
CA LEU A 168 3.04 12.69 6.19
C LEU A 168 2.04 12.18 5.16
N GLY A 169 0.92 12.85 5.03
CA GLY A 169 -0.07 12.63 3.98
C GLY A 169 -0.23 13.88 3.14
N MET A 170 -0.34 13.67 1.84
CA MET A 170 -0.65 14.70 0.86
C MET A 170 -1.79 14.18 0.00
N VAL A 171 -2.88 14.94 -0.11
CA VAL A 171 -4.05 14.53 -0.88
C VAL A 171 -4.47 15.63 -1.84
N GLU A 172 -4.59 15.29 -3.11
CA GLU A 172 -5.24 16.14 -4.09
C GLU A 172 -6.75 16.05 -3.89
N ARG A 173 -7.42 17.20 -3.78
CA ARG A 173 -8.88 17.24 -3.65
C ARG A 173 -9.54 16.56 -4.83
N LYS A 174 -10.44 15.62 -4.56
CA LYS A 174 -11.10 14.75 -5.57
C LYS A 174 -10.15 13.81 -6.34
N GLY A 175 -8.84 13.87 -6.08
CA GLY A 175 -7.78 13.10 -6.70
C GLY A 175 -7.23 11.98 -5.81
N ASN A 176 -5.93 11.81 -5.88
CA ASN A 176 -5.16 10.78 -5.21
C ASN A 176 -4.56 11.25 -3.89
N VAL A 177 -4.17 10.32 -3.05
CA VAL A 177 -3.40 10.54 -1.81
C VAL A 177 -2.02 9.89 -1.92
N ILE A 178 -1.03 10.53 -1.32
CA ILE A 178 0.30 9.98 -1.08
C ILE A 178 0.53 9.98 0.43
N GLY A 179 1.00 8.86 0.97
CA GLY A 179 1.34 8.71 2.38
C GLY A 179 2.78 8.25 2.54
N ARG A 180 3.57 8.95 3.35
CA ARG A 180 4.98 8.62 3.61
C ARG A 180 5.27 8.61 5.10
N VAL A 181 5.88 7.53 5.56
CA VAL A 181 6.45 7.47 6.91
C VAL A 181 7.68 8.37 6.92
N ILE A 182 7.76 9.27 7.90
CA ILE A 182 8.83 10.26 8.06
C ILE A 182 9.52 10.08 9.41
N LYS A 183 10.71 10.61 9.55
CA LYS A 183 11.50 10.50 10.80
C LYS A 183 10.99 11.47 11.87
N ASN A 184 10.68 12.68 11.46
CA ASN A 184 10.16 13.75 12.32
C ASN A 184 9.32 14.72 11.47
N THR A 185 8.75 15.75 12.10
CA THR A 185 7.96 16.80 11.42
C THR A 185 8.70 18.12 11.31
N SER A 186 10.04 18.07 11.18
CA SER A 186 10.84 19.27 10.92
C SER A 186 10.71 19.71 9.47
N LYS A 187 11.03 20.97 9.20
CA LYS A 187 11.07 21.54 7.86
C LYS A 187 11.98 20.74 6.92
N ASP A 188 13.12 20.28 7.41
CA ASP A 188 14.14 19.56 6.63
C ASP A 188 13.64 18.17 6.16
N GLU A 189 12.65 17.63 6.83
CA GLU A 189 12.02 16.35 6.45
C GLU A 189 10.76 16.57 5.60
N LEU A 190 9.93 17.57 5.94
CA LEU A 190 8.66 17.84 5.25
C LEU A 190 8.85 18.47 3.88
N THR A 191 9.68 19.53 3.80
CA THR A 191 9.85 20.31 2.57
C THR A 191 10.34 19.47 1.39
N PRO A 192 11.39 18.63 1.50
CA PRO A 192 11.82 17.78 0.39
C PRO A 192 10.73 16.79 -0.07
N LYS A 193 9.94 16.26 0.86
CA LYS A 193 8.85 15.32 0.52
C LYS A 193 7.72 16.02 -0.22
N ILE A 194 7.37 17.23 0.15
CA ILE A 194 6.34 17.99 -0.56
C ILE A 194 6.84 18.35 -1.96
N LEU A 195 8.07 18.81 -2.11
CA LEU A 195 8.68 19.11 -3.41
C LEU A 195 8.78 17.87 -4.33
N GLU A 196 8.98 16.68 -3.74
CA GLU A 196 9.03 15.41 -4.47
C GLU A 196 7.67 15.02 -5.06
N PHE A 197 6.59 15.22 -4.30
CA PHE A 197 5.27 14.64 -4.62
C PHE A 197 4.19 15.64 -5.00
N VAL A 198 4.40 16.94 -4.82
CA VAL A 198 3.44 17.99 -5.17
C VAL A 198 3.99 18.83 -6.30
N ASP A 199 3.14 19.16 -7.27
CA ASP A 199 3.49 20.04 -8.37
C ASP A 199 3.70 21.47 -7.86
N LYS A 200 4.62 22.23 -8.48
CA LYS A 200 4.96 23.58 -8.04
C LYS A 200 3.81 24.58 -8.23
N ASP A 201 2.97 24.32 -9.22
CA ASP A 201 1.82 25.18 -9.55
C ASP A 201 0.57 24.83 -8.69
N ALA A 202 0.67 23.82 -7.83
CA ALA A 202 -0.43 23.43 -6.94
C ALA A 202 -0.62 24.45 -5.81
N VAL A 203 -1.87 24.63 -5.42
CA VAL A 203 -2.26 25.36 -4.21
C VAL A 203 -2.19 24.42 -3.02
N LEU A 204 -1.38 24.75 -2.02
CA LEU A 204 -1.15 23.91 -0.86
C LEU A 204 -1.95 24.43 0.36
N TYR A 205 -2.63 23.49 1.04
CA TYR A 205 -3.34 23.73 2.30
C TYR A 205 -2.72 22.91 3.42
N THR A 206 -2.31 23.55 4.52
CA THR A 206 -1.75 22.85 5.70
C THR A 206 -2.35 23.40 6.99
N ASP A 207 -2.03 22.76 8.12
CA ASP A 207 -2.22 23.38 9.43
C ASP A 207 -1.14 24.48 9.68
N GLU A 208 -1.24 25.14 10.84
CA GLU A 208 -0.33 26.21 11.29
C GLU A 208 1.03 25.71 11.80
N TRP A 209 1.40 24.44 11.55
CA TRP A 209 2.65 23.89 12.05
C TRP A 209 3.89 24.58 11.43
N GLN A 210 4.82 25.02 12.30
CA GLN A 210 6.02 25.76 11.88
C GLN A 210 6.89 25.02 10.85
N GLY A 211 6.79 23.69 10.76
CA GLY A 211 7.49 22.89 9.75
C GLY A 211 7.14 23.25 8.31
N TYR A 212 6.02 23.94 8.08
CA TYR A 212 5.57 24.40 6.75
C TYR A 212 5.97 25.84 6.40
N ASN A 213 6.64 26.59 7.28
CA ASN A 213 6.93 28.01 7.06
C ASN A 213 7.75 28.29 5.77
N GLU A 214 8.66 27.40 5.40
CA GLU A 214 9.46 27.58 4.17
C GLU A 214 8.68 27.30 2.89
N ILE A 215 7.64 26.51 2.98
CA ILE A 215 6.81 26.10 1.84
C ILE A 215 6.05 27.29 1.26
N SER A 216 5.67 28.25 2.09
CA SER A 216 5.02 29.50 1.67
C SER A 216 5.83 30.33 0.68
N LYS A 217 7.15 30.11 0.60
CA LYS A 217 8.03 30.78 -0.38
C LYS A 217 8.05 30.07 -1.74
N MET A 218 7.53 28.85 -1.79
CA MET A 218 7.65 27.95 -2.95
C MET A 218 6.32 27.61 -3.59
N TYR A 219 5.21 27.78 -2.86
CA TYR A 219 3.85 27.44 -3.28
C TYR A 219 2.86 28.56 -2.96
N TYR A 220 1.75 28.61 -3.67
CA TYR A 220 0.55 29.28 -3.19
C TYR A 220 0.02 28.52 -1.97
N HIS A 221 0.33 29.00 -0.76
CA HIS A 221 0.13 28.28 0.48
C HIS A 221 -0.88 28.97 1.39
N TYR A 222 -1.87 28.21 1.83
CA TYR A 222 -2.89 28.63 2.80
C TYR A 222 -2.76 27.81 4.07
N THR A 223 -2.71 28.48 5.20
CA THR A 223 -2.68 27.85 6.54
C THR A 223 -4.03 27.94 7.23
N ILE A 224 -4.40 26.89 7.96
CA ILE A 224 -5.63 26.79 8.71
C ILE A 224 -5.30 26.86 10.19
N ASP A 225 -5.84 27.87 10.87
CA ASP A 225 -5.68 28.08 12.31
C ASP A 225 -6.79 27.35 13.08
N HIS A 226 -6.50 26.14 13.55
CA HIS A 226 -7.41 25.34 14.38
C HIS A 226 -7.59 25.91 15.79
N SER A 227 -6.67 26.76 16.29
CA SER A 227 -6.73 27.35 17.62
C SER A 227 -7.89 28.33 17.77
N LYS A 228 -8.27 29.01 16.66
CA LYS A 228 -9.39 29.95 16.58
C LYS A 228 -10.74 29.27 16.30
N LYS A 229 -10.86 27.94 16.44
CA LYS A 229 -12.06 27.16 16.07
C LYS A 229 -12.53 27.42 14.63
N GLN A 230 -11.63 27.84 13.75
CA GLN A 230 -11.91 28.00 12.32
C GLN A 230 -11.81 26.64 11.65
N TYR A 231 -12.90 25.88 11.68
CA TYR A 231 -13.00 24.58 10.98
C TYR A 231 -13.12 24.73 9.45
N GLY A 232 -12.69 25.87 8.89
CA GLY A 232 -12.64 26.21 7.48
C GLY A 232 -13.38 27.50 7.17
N LYS A 233 -12.72 28.40 6.44
CA LYS A 233 -13.36 29.55 5.76
C LYS A 233 -13.63 29.11 4.31
N GLY A 234 -14.82 28.57 4.04
CA GLY A 234 -15.19 28.14 2.72
C GLY A 234 -14.30 27.05 2.14
N ARG A 235 -13.49 27.36 1.12
CA ARG A 235 -12.57 26.39 0.48
C ARG A 235 -11.29 26.09 1.26
N ILE A 236 -10.92 26.90 2.25
CA ILE A 236 -9.70 26.72 3.04
C ILE A 236 -9.98 25.74 4.20
N ASN A 237 -9.69 24.46 4.00
CA ASN A 237 -9.84 23.39 4.99
C ASN A 237 -8.91 22.21 4.67
N THR A 238 -8.71 21.29 5.64
CA THR A 238 -7.94 20.04 5.52
C THR A 238 -8.84 18.80 5.70
N ASN A 239 -10.12 18.92 5.42
CA ASN A 239 -11.10 17.86 5.70
C ASN A 239 -10.83 16.58 4.89
N THR A 240 -10.26 16.70 3.69
CA THR A 240 -10.01 15.55 2.82
C THR A 240 -8.92 14.67 3.40
N ILE A 241 -7.81 15.26 3.85
CA ILE A 241 -6.71 14.50 4.47
C ILE A 241 -7.13 13.94 5.84
N GLU A 242 -7.93 14.66 6.61
CA GLU A 242 -8.49 14.16 7.88
C GLU A 242 -9.40 12.94 7.65
N GLY A 243 -10.18 12.94 6.57
CA GLY A 243 -10.97 11.79 6.13
C GLY A 243 -10.10 10.56 5.84
N PHE A 244 -8.97 10.75 5.17
CA PHE A 244 -7.98 9.68 4.93
C PHE A 244 -7.37 9.17 6.25
N TRP A 245 -6.99 10.06 7.17
CA TRP A 245 -6.48 9.66 8.49
C TRP A 245 -7.51 8.88 9.31
N THR A 246 -8.78 9.25 9.19
CA THR A 246 -9.86 8.51 9.84
C THR A 246 -9.95 7.08 9.33
N LEU A 247 -9.80 6.86 8.02
CA LEU A 247 -9.75 5.53 7.42
C LEU A 247 -8.57 4.72 7.95
N LEU A 248 -7.36 5.28 7.95
CA LEU A 248 -6.14 4.65 8.48
C LEU A 248 -6.28 4.29 9.96
N LYS A 249 -6.76 5.23 10.79
CA LYS A 249 -6.94 5.03 12.24
C LYS A 249 -7.99 3.97 12.57
N ARG A 250 -9.09 3.90 11.81
CA ARG A 250 -10.10 2.83 11.95
C ARG A 250 -9.52 1.44 11.66
N GLY A 251 -8.68 1.31 10.62
CA GLY A 251 -7.97 0.06 10.35
C GLY A 251 -6.94 -0.27 11.43
N TYR A 252 -6.17 0.72 11.88
CA TYR A 252 -5.20 0.54 12.96
C TYR A 252 -5.85 0.06 14.26
N ILE A 253 -6.90 0.73 14.72
CA ILE A 253 -7.54 0.43 16.01
C ILE A 253 -8.41 -0.83 15.93
N GLY A 254 -9.19 -1.01 14.84
CA GLY A 254 -10.21 -2.04 14.78
C GLY A 254 -9.75 -3.36 14.19
N ILE A 255 -8.67 -3.37 13.40
CA ILE A 255 -8.23 -4.56 12.64
C ILE A 255 -6.82 -5.00 13.02
N TYR A 256 -5.85 -4.07 12.95
CA TYR A 256 -4.44 -4.43 13.11
C TYR A 256 -3.95 -4.35 14.55
N HIS A 257 -4.55 -3.48 15.36
CA HIS A 257 -4.22 -3.18 16.77
C HIS A 257 -2.77 -2.74 16.98
N SER A 258 -1.83 -3.25 16.21
CA SER A 258 -0.41 -2.88 16.24
C SER A 258 0.18 -2.94 14.85
N MET A 259 0.92 -1.89 14.48
CA MET A 259 1.74 -1.82 13.28
C MET A 259 3.17 -1.49 13.71
N SER A 260 4.13 -2.38 13.45
CA SER A 260 5.54 -2.11 13.80
C SER A 260 6.08 -0.96 12.95
N ARG A 261 7.00 -0.18 13.51
CA ARG A 261 7.64 0.95 12.79
C ARG A 261 8.29 0.48 11.48
N LYS A 262 8.96 -0.68 11.50
CA LYS A 262 9.60 -1.31 10.36
C LYS A 262 8.66 -1.55 9.19
N HIS A 263 7.42 -1.94 9.45
CA HIS A 263 6.44 -2.30 8.42
C HIS A 263 5.40 -1.21 8.16
N LEU A 264 5.44 -0.10 8.90
CA LEU A 264 4.39 0.92 8.87
C LEU A 264 4.13 1.44 7.45
N GLN A 265 5.17 1.70 6.64
CA GLN A 265 5.00 2.17 5.28
C GLN A 265 4.17 1.22 4.41
N ARG A 266 4.29 -0.10 4.61
CA ARG A 266 3.49 -1.09 3.87
C ARG A 266 2.00 -1.01 4.22
N TYR A 267 1.68 -0.76 5.49
CA TYR A 267 0.30 -0.50 5.91
C TYR A 267 -0.23 0.82 5.37
N VAL A 268 0.58 1.87 5.39
CA VAL A 268 0.22 3.16 4.79
C VAL A 268 -0.08 2.98 3.29
N ASN A 269 0.77 2.26 2.55
CA ASN A 269 0.56 1.96 1.13
C ASN A 269 -0.76 1.19 0.89
N GLU A 270 -1.14 0.29 1.79
CA GLU A 270 -2.41 -0.44 1.72
C GLU A 270 -3.61 0.52 1.78
N PHE A 271 -3.58 1.52 2.67
CA PHE A 271 -4.66 2.52 2.77
C PHE A 271 -4.62 3.54 1.63
N VAL A 272 -3.43 3.94 1.19
CA VAL A 272 -3.23 4.77 -0.01
C VAL A 272 -3.84 4.09 -1.24
N PHE A 273 -3.52 2.81 -1.47
CA PHE A 273 -4.08 2.04 -2.57
C PHE A 273 -5.61 1.99 -2.51
N ARG A 274 -6.20 1.70 -1.34
CA ARG A 274 -7.67 1.69 -1.17
C ARG A 274 -8.29 3.03 -1.49
N TYR A 275 -7.69 4.12 -1.03
CA TYR A 275 -8.18 5.46 -1.29
C TYR A 275 -8.10 5.80 -2.77
N ASN A 276 -6.96 5.57 -3.40
CA ASN A 276 -6.72 5.91 -4.80
C ASN A 276 -7.56 5.07 -5.77
N THR A 277 -7.88 3.83 -5.39
CA THR A 277 -8.73 2.92 -6.19
C THR A 277 -10.19 2.90 -5.77
N ARG A 278 -10.66 3.84 -4.94
CA ARG A 278 -12.02 3.83 -4.37
C ARG A 278 -13.14 3.93 -5.42
N LYS A 279 -12.83 4.44 -6.61
CA LYS A 279 -13.80 4.64 -7.70
C LYS A 279 -13.90 3.46 -8.68
N ILE A 280 -13.03 2.46 -8.57
CA ILE A 280 -13.01 1.29 -9.44
C ILE A 280 -13.52 0.04 -8.71
N SER A 281 -14.00 -0.94 -9.48
CA SER A 281 -14.55 -2.20 -8.96
C SER A 281 -13.48 -3.06 -8.25
N GLU A 282 -13.92 -4.01 -7.43
CA GLU A 282 -13.06 -4.97 -6.77
C GLU A 282 -12.30 -5.84 -7.77
N ASN A 283 -12.93 -6.24 -8.85
CA ASN A 283 -12.30 -6.97 -9.96
C ASN A 283 -11.15 -6.15 -10.58
N SER A 284 -11.40 -4.85 -10.87
CA SER A 284 -10.38 -3.96 -11.41
C SER A 284 -9.20 -3.77 -10.45
N ARG A 285 -9.46 -3.66 -9.14
CA ARG A 285 -8.39 -3.60 -8.12
C ARG A 285 -7.57 -4.89 -8.07
N PHE A 286 -8.24 -6.03 -8.17
CA PHE A 286 -7.59 -7.34 -8.19
C PHE A 286 -6.63 -7.45 -9.38
N ASN A 287 -7.09 -7.11 -10.57
CA ASN A 287 -6.29 -7.13 -11.78
C ASN A 287 -5.14 -6.12 -11.75
N LEU A 288 -5.40 -4.90 -11.24
CA LEU A 288 -4.37 -3.89 -11.04
C LEU A 288 -3.25 -4.39 -10.13
N LEU A 289 -3.59 -5.09 -9.04
CA LEU A 289 -2.59 -5.69 -8.17
C LEU A 289 -1.81 -6.79 -8.88
N LEU A 290 -2.48 -7.68 -9.63
CA LEU A 290 -1.81 -8.76 -10.36
C LEU A 290 -0.88 -8.24 -11.47
N CYS A 291 -1.15 -7.08 -12.04
CA CYS A 291 -0.21 -6.40 -12.94
C CYS A 291 1.02 -5.80 -12.23
N ASN A 292 1.02 -5.75 -10.90
CA ASN A 292 2.09 -5.15 -10.09
C ASN A 292 2.75 -6.17 -9.13
N ILE A 293 2.82 -7.44 -9.52
CA ILE A 293 3.35 -8.53 -8.66
C ILE A 293 4.86 -8.75 -8.76
N GLU A 294 5.57 -8.04 -9.62
CA GLU A 294 7.00 -8.24 -9.88
C GLU A 294 7.87 -7.71 -8.73
N TYR A 295 7.57 -8.17 -7.54
CA TYR A 295 8.33 -7.92 -6.32
C TYR A 295 8.64 -9.25 -5.64
N ARG A 296 9.90 -9.47 -5.34
CA ARG A 296 10.31 -10.60 -4.51
C ARG A 296 10.65 -10.07 -3.12
N ILE A 297 10.05 -10.64 -2.09
CA ILE A 297 10.44 -10.42 -0.71
C ILE A 297 10.50 -11.76 0.02
N THR A 298 11.63 -12.03 0.65
CA THR A 298 11.83 -13.23 1.45
C THR A 298 11.33 -13.02 2.89
N TYR A 299 11.13 -14.14 3.61
CA TYR A 299 10.77 -14.06 5.03
C TYR A 299 11.87 -13.40 5.86
N ASN A 300 13.14 -13.72 5.56
CA ASN A 300 14.27 -13.13 6.28
C ASN A 300 14.32 -11.61 6.12
N GLU A 301 14.15 -11.07 4.92
CA GLU A 301 14.06 -9.61 4.68
C GLU A 301 12.91 -8.94 5.43
N LEU A 302 11.87 -9.71 5.77
CA LEU A 302 10.76 -9.17 6.57
C LEU A 302 11.11 -9.09 8.06
N ILE A 303 11.84 -10.07 8.60
CA ILE A 303 12.09 -10.16 10.04
C ILE A 303 13.40 -9.50 10.47
N THR A 304 14.41 -9.42 9.59
CA THR A 304 15.63 -8.63 9.80
C THR A 304 15.40 -7.15 9.55
#